data_2ad44b5ed0c970ebbc1e6c5780e5e7a1
#
_entry.id   2ad44b5ed0c970ebbc1e6c5780e5e7a1
#
_cell.length_a   1.000
_cell.length_b   1.000
_cell.length_c   1.000
_cell.angle_alpha   90.00
_cell.angle_beta   90.00
_cell.angle_gamma   90.00
#
_symmetry.space_group_name_H-M   'P 1'
#
loop_
_entity.id
_entity.type
_entity.pdbx_description
1 polymer ?
#
loop_
_entity_poly.entity_id
_entity_poly.type
_entity_poly.pdbx_seq_one_letter_code
_entity_poly.pdbx_strand_id
1 'polypeptide(L)'
;MSDNLLSIPCTTIKGEQKTLADFAGKAILVVNTASKCGFTPQYKGLEQVWQQYKDQGLVVLGFPCNQFGKQEPGNEGAISEFCELNFGVSFPLFKKIDVNGSDAHPLFVQLKKQAPGLLGSKGIKWNFTKFLIGRDGKVVKRFAPTTKPEALTQEIEALLK
;
A
#
# COMPACT_ATOMS: atom_id res chain seq x y z
N MET A 1 11.27 8.65 -17.36
CA MET A 1 10.62 7.76 -18.29
C MET A 1 10.40 6.45 -17.67
N SER A 2 11.47 5.75 -17.35
CA SER A 2 11.37 4.45 -16.70
C SER A 2 10.72 4.51 -15.33
N ASP A 3 10.51 5.70 -14.78
CA ASP A 3 9.98 5.88 -13.44
C ASP A 3 8.46 6.00 -13.39
N ASN A 4 7.79 5.63 -14.48
CA ASN A 4 6.33 5.66 -14.51
C ASN A 4 5.77 4.48 -13.71
N LEU A 5 5.30 4.77 -12.49
CA LEU A 5 4.72 3.76 -11.61
C LEU A 5 3.50 3.10 -12.21
N LEU A 6 2.76 3.83 -13.05
CA LEU A 6 1.48 3.34 -13.55
C LEU A 6 1.62 2.15 -14.49
N SER A 7 2.80 1.98 -15.12
CA SER A 7 3.01 0.86 -16.06
C SER A 7 3.49 -0.42 -15.40
N ILE A 8 3.78 -0.40 -14.11
CA ILE A 8 4.34 -1.56 -13.42
C ILE A 8 3.26 -2.63 -13.20
N PRO A 9 3.48 -3.87 -13.67
CA PRO A 9 2.50 -4.94 -13.44
C PRO A 9 2.48 -5.40 -11.99
N CYS A 10 1.28 -5.70 -11.50
CA CYS A 10 1.06 -6.22 -10.16
C CYS A 10 0.05 -7.36 -10.25
N THR A 11 0.19 -8.35 -9.38
CA THR A 11 -0.75 -9.48 -9.32
C THR A 11 -1.65 -9.31 -8.11
N THR A 12 -2.97 -9.37 -8.31
CA THR A 12 -3.90 -9.29 -7.19
C THR A 12 -3.83 -10.53 -6.33
N ILE A 13 -4.40 -10.45 -5.13
CA ILE A 13 -4.41 -11.59 -4.20
C ILE A 13 -5.15 -12.79 -4.78
N LYS A 14 -6.02 -12.58 -5.76
CA LYS A 14 -6.76 -13.65 -6.45
C LYS A 14 -6.06 -14.13 -7.73
N GLY A 15 -4.88 -13.59 -8.03
CA GLY A 15 -4.08 -14.04 -9.16
C GLY A 15 -4.29 -13.28 -10.46
N GLU A 16 -5.08 -12.21 -10.45
CA GLU A 16 -5.30 -11.41 -11.65
C GLU A 16 -4.14 -10.45 -11.89
N GLN A 17 -3.77 -10.28 -13.16
CA GLN A 17 -2.72 -9.32 -13.53
C GLN A 17 -3.33 -7.94 -13.72
N LYS A 18 -2.70 -6.94 -13.09
CA LYS A 18 -3.11 -5.53 -13.20
C LYS A 18 -1.88 -4.64 -13.28
N THR A 19 -2.09 -3.39 -13.69
CA THR A 19 -1.08 -2.35 -13.55
C THR A 19 -1.70 -1.22 -12.76
N LEU A 20 -0.89 -0.32 -12.21
CA LEU A 20 -1.42 0.84 -11.54
C LEU A 20 -2.14 1.79 -12.51
N ALA A 21 -1.93 1.62 -13.82
CA ALA A 21 -2.68 2.37 -14.84
C ALA A 21 -4.18 2.12 -14.74
N ASP A 22 -4.59 0.96 -14.19
CA ASP A 22 -6.01 0.69 -13.94
C ASP A 22 -6.63 1.68 -12.96
N PHE A 23 -5.80 2.38 -12.20
CA PHE A 23 -6.21 3.39 -11.23
C PHE A 23 -5.77 4.79 -11.65
N ALA A 24 -5.43 4.98 -12.93
CA ALA A 24 -4.97 6.27 -13.43
C ALA A 24 -6.01 7.36 -13.15
N GLY A 25 -5.54 8.55 -12.78
CA GLY A 25 -6.41 9.67 -12.45
C GLY A 25 -6.92 9.67 -11.02
N LYS A 26 -6.62 8.61 -10.26
CA LYS A 26 -6.99 8.54 -8.85
C LYS A 26 -5.77 8.83 -7.97
N ALA A 27 -6.03 9.30 -6.75
CA ALA A 27 -5.01 9.30 -5.71
C ALA A 27 -4.89 7.87 -5.20
N ILE A 28 -3.66 7.40 -4.98
CA ILE A 28 -3.40 6.01 -4.62
C ILE A 28 -2.63 5.98 -3.30
N LEU A 29 -3.14 5.22 -2.33
CA LEU A 29 -2.43 4.97 -1.08
C LEU A 29 -1.94 3.52 -1.11
N VAL A 30 -0.62 3.34 -1.16
CA VAL A 30 0.01 2.02 -1.19
C VAL A 30 0.53 1.69 0.20
N VAL A 31 0.22 0.49 0.69
CA VAL A 31 0.60 0.06 2.05
C VAL A 31 1.14 -1.36 1.99
N ASN A 32 2.29 -1.62 2.64
CA ASN A 32 2.73 -3.00 2.85
C ASN A 32 2.12 -3.49 4.16
N THR A 33 1.48 -4.66 4.12
CA THR A 33 0.62 -5.12 5.21
C THR A 33 1.07 -6.45 5.81
N ALA A 34 0.53 -6.77 6.98
CA ALA A 34 0.79 -8.03 7.67
C ALA A 34 -0.39 -8.38 8.58
N SER A 35 -0.57 -9.69 8.81
CA SER A 35 -1.71 -10.20 9.60
C SER A 35 -1.37 -10.39 11.08
N LYS A 36 -0.09 -10.37 11.45
CA LYS A 36 0.35 -10.66 12.83
C LYS A 36 1.23 -9.57 13.44
N CYS A 37 1.10 -8.34 12.97
CA CYS A 37 1.87 -7.20 13.44
C CYS A 37 1.10 -6.43 14.51
N GLY A 38 1.81 -5.73 15.41
CA GLY A 38 1.17 -4.84 16.35
C GLY A 38 0.38 -3.71 15.67
N PHE A 39 0.73 -3.38 14.42
CA PHE A 39 0.01 -2.39 13.63
C PHE A 39 -1.12 -2.97 12.79
N THR A 40 -1.34 -4.28 12.83
CA THR A 40 -2.40 -4.92 12.03
C THR A 40 -3.78 -4.29 12.23
N PRO A 41 -4.16 -3.80 13.43
CA PRO A 41 -5.43 -3.07 13.57
C PRO A 41 -5.59 -1.88 12.66
N GLN A 42 -4.52 -1.36 12.04
CA GLN A 42 -4.63 -0.29 11.06
C GLN A 42 -5.42 -0.69 9.81
N TYR A 43 -5.62 -1.99 9.56
CA TYR A 43 -6.52 -2.43 8.49
C TYR A 43 -7.90 -1.78 8.63
N LYS A 44 -8.40 -1.66 9.85
CA LYS A 44 -9.70 -1.04 10.10
C LYS A 44 -9.70 0.43 9.66
N GLY A 45 -8.67 1.16 10.03
CA GLY A 45 -8.55 2.57 9.63
C GLY A 45 -8.37 2.74 8.13
N LEU A 46 -7.61 1.85 7.49
CA LEU A 46 -7.43 1.86 6.05
C LEU A 46 -8.76 1.62 5.32
N GLU A 47 -9.54 0.67 5.80
CA GLU A 47 -10.86 0.40 5.22
C GLU A 47 -11.79 1.59 5.39
N GLN A 48 -11.79 2.23 6.56
CA GLN A 48 -12.59 3.42 6.81
C GLN A 48 -12.22 4.57 5.88
N VAL A 49 -10.93 4.80 5.71
CA VAL A 49 -10.43 5.86 4.83
C VAL A 49 -10.85 5.57 3.38
N TRP A 50 -10.74 4.33 2.94
CA TRP A 50 -11.14 3.98 1.59
C TRP A 50 -12.65 4.16 1.38
N GLN A 51 -13.46 3.69 2.31
CA GLN A 51 -14.92 3.85 2.20
C GLN A 51 -15.30 5.33 2.14
N GLN A 52 -14.60 6.16 2.89
CA GLN A 52 -14.90 7.60 2.95
C GLN A 52 -14.58 8.30 1.63
N TYR A 53 -13.48 7.91 0.96
CA TYR A 53 -12.97 8.67 -0.18
C TYR A 53 -13.01 7.94 -1.53
N LYS A 54 -13.42 6.69 -1.58
CA LYS A 54 -13.37 5.92 -2.84
C LYS A 54 -14.20 6.57 -3.95
N ASP A 55 -15.33 7.15 -3.61
CA ASP A 55 -16.19 7.82 -4.60
C ASP A 55 -15.67 9.20 -5.00
N GLN A 56 -14.68 9.70 -4.28
CA GLN A 56 -14.03 10.97 -4.59
C GLN A 56 -12.72 10.79 -5.35
N GLY A 57 -12.33 9.55 -5.62
CA GLY A 57 -11.16 9.27 -6.43
C GLY A 57 -9.94 8.73 -5.69
N LEU A 58 -10.13 8.19 -4.48
CA LEU A 58 -9.04 7.49 -3.77
C LEU A 58 -9.14 6.00 -3.99
N VAL A 59 -7.99 5.33 -4.15
CA VAL A 59 -7.90 3.88 -4.02
C VAL A 59 -6.81 3.53 -3.01
N VAL A 60 -7.06 2.51 -2.19
CA VAL A 60 -6.09 1.97 -1.24
C VAL A 60 -5.65 0.62 -1.77
N LEU A 61 -4.35 0.39 -1.86
CA LEU A 61 -3.79 -0.87 -2.37
C LEU A 61 -2.94 -1.50 -1.27
N GLY A 62 -3.32 -2.70 -0.82
CA GLY A 62 -2.60 -3.43 0.20
C GLY A 62 -1.70 -4.50 -0.39
N PHE A 63 -0.43 -4.50 0.01
CA PHE A 63 0.57 -5.47 -0.46
C PHE A 63 1.12 -6.23 0.74
N PRO A 64 0.65 -7.46 0.99
CA PRO A 64 1.18 -8.26 2.10
C PRO A 64 2.67 -8.54 1.92
N CYS A 65 3.41 -8.53 3.03
CA CYS A 65 4.85 -8.71 3.02
C CYS A 65 5.27 -9.47 4.29
N ASN A 66 6.15 -10.47 4.14
CA ASN A 66 6.61 -11.30 5.27
C ASN A 66 8.03 -10.96 5.74
N GLN A 67 8.59 -9.85 5.28
CA GLN A 67 10.00 -9.51 5.58
C GLN A 67 10.23 -8.91 6.96
N PHE A 68 9.18 -8.49 7.66
CA PHE A 68 9.32 -7.81 8.95
C PHE A 68 8.82 -8.71 10.08
N GLY A 69 9.77 -9.39 10.74
CA GLY A 69 9.45 -10.29 11.84
C GLY A 69 8.62 -11.50 11.44
N LYS A 70 8.56 -11.80 10.14
CA LYS A 70 7.76 -12.92 9.61
C LYS A 70 6.31 -12.84 10.07
N GLN A 71 5.74 -11.64 10.04
CA GLN A 71 4.38 -11.39 10.55
C GLN A 71 3.30 -11.55 9.48
N GLU A 72 3.65 -12.09 8.30
CA GLU A 72 2.69 -12.46 7.25
C GLU A 72 3.03 -13.84 6.69
N PRO A 73 2.99 -14.90 7.51
CA PRO A 73 3.42 -16.23 7.06
C PRO A 73 2.40 -16.99 6.22
N GLY A 74 1.14 -16.55 6.20
CA GLY A 74 0.08 -17.25 5.49
C GLY A 74 0.19 -17.10 3.97
N ASN A 75 -0.53 -17.96 3.25
CA ASN A 75 -0.67 -17.81 1.81
C ASN A 75 -1.77 -16.80 1.47
N GLU A 76 -1.95 -16.53 0.18
CA GLU A 76 -2.90 -15.53 -0.28
C GLU A 76 -4.33 -15.79 0.17
N GLY A 77 -4.77 -17.04 0.17
CA GLY A 77 -6.10 -17.40 0.64
C GLY A 77 -6.29 -17.11 2.12
N ALA A 78 -5.29 -17.47 2.94
CA ALA A 78 -5.34 -17.21 4.38
C ALA A 78 -5.33 -15.72 4.69
N ILE A 79 -4.53 -14.95 3.95
CA ILE A 79 -4.46 -13.49 4.12
C ILE A 79 -5.81 -12.84 3.77
N SER A 80 -6.38 -13.22 2.63
CA SER A 80 -7.66 -12.68 2.18
C SER A 80 -8.77 -12.96 3.18
N GLU A 81 -8.84 -14.20 3.67
CA GLU A 81 -9.83 -14.60 4.66
C GLU A 81 -9.64 -13.85 5.97
N PHE A 82 -8.39 -13.72 6.43
CA PHE A 82 -8.10 -12.98 7.66
C PHE A 82 -8.59 -11.55 7.58
N CYS A 83 -8.27 -10.86 6.48
CA CYS A 83 -8.65 -9.46 6.30
C CYS A 83 -10.15 -9.28 6.25
N GLU A 84 -10.84 -10.17 5.53
CA GLU A 84 -12.30 -10.09 5.40
C GLU A 84 -12.99 -10.36 6.73
N LEU A 85 -12.62 -11.43 7.43
CA LEU A 85 -13.28 -11.84 8.66
C LEU A 85 -13.00 -10.92 9.84
N ASN A 86 -11.79 -10.37 9.93
CA ASN A 86 -11.40 -9.58 11.10
C ASN A 86 -11.57 -8.08 10.93
N PHE A 87 -11.50 -7.56 9.71
CA PHE A 87 -11.52 -6.13 9.47
C PHE A 87 -12.48 -5.69 8.37
N GLY A 88 -13.16 -6.63 7.71
CA GLY A 88 -14.07 -6.30 6.62
C GLY A 88 -13.39 -5.61 5.46
N VAL A 89 -12.11 -5.92 5.20
CA VAL A 89 -11.33 -5.26 4.16
C VAL A 89 -11.96 -5.49 2.79
N SER A 90 -12.27 -4.40 2.09
CA SER A 90 -12.82 -4.46 0.74
C SER A 90 -11.99 -3.69 -0.27
N PHE A 91 -10.96 -2.93 0.17
CA PHE A 91 -10.04 -2.31 -0.78
C PHE A 91 -9.17 -3.39 -1.43
N PRO A 92 -8.62 -3.13 -2.64
CA PRO A 92 -7.84 -4.13 -3.35
C PRO A 92 -6.62 -4.62 -2.57
N LEU A 93 -6.48 -5.94 -2.50
CA LEU A 93 -5.30 -6.60 -1.93
C LEU A 93 -4.53 -7.27 -3.05
N PHE A 94 -3.22 -7.35 -2.89
CA PHE A 94 -2.33 -7.93 -3.87
C PHE A 94 -1.62 -9.15 -3.31
N LYS A 95 -0.96 -9.89 -4.20
CA LYS A 95 -0.18 -11.07 -3.84
C LYS A 95 0.97 -10.63 -2.93
N LYS A 96 1.36 -11.53 -2.01
CA LYS A 96 2.48 -11.27 -1.10
C LYS A 96 3.76 -10.99 -1.92
N ILE A 97 4.50 -9.96 -1.50
CA ILE A 97 5.72 -9.53 -2.18
C ILE A 97 6.82 -9.23 -1.17
N ASP A 98 8.04 -9.06 -1.67
CA ASP A 98 9.12 -8.45 -0.92
C ASP A 98 9.18 -6.96 -1.27
N VAL A 99 9.55 -6.14 -0.30
CA VAL A 99 9.65 -4.68 -0.46
C VAL A 99 11.08 -4.17 -0.31
N ASN A 100 11.98 -4.99 0.24
CA ASN A 100 13.40 -4.67 0.41
C ASN A 100 14.25 -5.79 -0.18
N GLY A 101 15.50 -5.45 -0.51
CA GLY A 101 16.48 -6.42 -0.98
C GLY A 101 16.41 -6.65 -2.48
N SER A 102 17.13 -7.66 -2.96
CA SER A 102 17.27 -7.92 -4.39
C SER A 102 15.98 -8.41 -5.04
N ASP A 103 15.07 -9.00 -4.26
CA ASP A 103 13.79 -9.50 -4.77
C ASP A 103 12.64 -8.53 -4.58
N ALA A 104 12.92 -7.29 -4.18
CA ALA A 104 11.87 -6.30 -3.96
C ALA A 104 11.07 -6.09 -5.24
N HIS A 105 9.74 -6.03 -5.08
CA HIS A 105 8.85 -5.80 -6.20
C HIS A 105 9.18 -4.46 -6.88
N PRO A 106 9.16 -4.39 -8.22
CA PRO A 106 9.51 -3.15 -8.94
C PRO A 106 8.74 -1.92 -8.47
N LEU A 107 7.48 -2.08 -8.08
CA LEU A 107 6.69 -0.97 -7.55
C LEU A 107 7.36 -0.37 -6.31
N PHE A 108 7.79 -1.21 -5.37
CA PHE A 108 8.42 -0.72 -4.14
C PHE A 108 9.82 -0.20 -4.38
N VAL A 109 10.54 -0.72 -5.38
CA VAL A 109 11.82 -0.15 -5.79
C VAL A 109 11.62 1.33 -6.18
N GLN A 110 10.61 1.61 -6.99
CA GLN A 110 10.32 2.98 -7.43
C GLN A 110 9.78 3.85 -6.32
N LEU A 111 8.89 3.32 -5.48
CA LEU A 111 8.33 4.08 -4.36
C LEU A 111 9.43 4.54 -3.40
N LYS A 112 10.36 3.63 -3.06
CA LYS A 112 11.47 3.96 -2.16
C LYS A 112 12.42 4.99 -2.77
N LYS A 113 12.61 4.91 -4.08
CA LYS A 113 13.48 5.84 -4.80
C LYS A 113 12.88 7.24 -4.84
N GLN A 114 11.57 7.34 -5.09
CA GLN A 114 10.88 8.62 -5.23
C GLN A 114 10.53 9.26 -3.89
N ALA A 115 10.41 8.48 -2.83
CA ALA A 115 10.10 9.00 -1.49
C ALA A 115 10.97 8.29 -0.45
N PRO A 116 12.24 8.70 -0.30
CA PRO A 116 13.12 8.12 0.72
C PRO A 116 12.60 8.41 2.13
N GLY A 117 12.96 7.55 3.07
CA GLY A 117 12.62 7.73 4.47
C GLY A 117 13.53 8.73 5.17
N LEU A 118 13.51 8.66 6.50
CA LEU A 118 14.27 9.57 7.35
C LEU A 118 15.77 9.54 7.00
N LEU A 119 16.37 10.72 6.94
CA LEU A 119 17.81 10.91 6.64
C LEU A 119 18.25 10.29 5.32
N GLY A 120 17.32 10.22 4.35
CA GLY A 120 17.65 9.66 3.04
C GLY A 120 17.65 8.15 2.98
N SER A 121 17.29 7.47 4.05
CA SER A 121 17.16 6.01 4.07
C SER A 121 16.08 5.57 3.10
N LYS A 122 16.39 4.60 2.23
CA LYS A 122 15.43 4.14 1.23
C LYS A 122 14.65 2.90 1.68
N GLY A 123 15.23 2.06 2.53
CA GLY A 123 14.56 0.82 2.95
C GLY A 123 13.23 1.06 3.66
N ILE A 124 12.32 0.12 3.49
CA ILE A 124 11.10 0.07 4.28
C ILE A 124 11.49 -0.45 5.67
N LYS A 125 11.06 0.23 6.71
CA LYS A 125 11.49 -0.08 8.09
C LYS A 125 10.63 -1.11 8.78
N TRP A 126 9.34 -1.18 8.44
CA TRP A 126 8.41 -2.10 9.08
C TRP A 126 7.11 -2.22 8.29
N ASN A 127 6.22 -3.11 8.73
CA ASN A 127 4.88 -3.26 8.17
C ASN A 127 4.08 -1.96 8.32
N PHE A 128 3.12 -1.77 7.45
CA PHE A 128 2.20 -0.62 7.44
C PHE A 128 2.90 0.72 7.19
N THR A 129 3.99 0.70 6.43
CA THR A 129 4.54 1.90 5.81
C THR A 129 3.61 2.28 4.66
N LYS A 130 3.32 3.56 4.50
CA LYS A 130 2.38 4.05 3.48
C LYS A 130 3.08 4.98 2.51
N PHE A 131 2.65 4.91 1.24
CA PHE A 131 3.09 5.85 0.20
C PHE A 131 1.85 6.45 -0.44
N LEU A 132 1.80 7.77 -0.55
CA LEU A 132 0.69 8.46 -1.18
C LEU A 132 1.13 8.92 -2.57
N ILE A 133 0.35 8.53 -3.59
CA ILE A 133 0.61 8.85 -4.99
C ILE A 133 -0.49 9.80 -5.46
N GLY A 134 -0.11 10.89 -6.10
CA GLY A 134 -1.07 11.86 -6.60
C GLY A 134 -1.77 11.40 -7.87
N ARG A 135 -2.77 12.17 -8.30
CA ARG A 135 -3.55 11.84 -9.49
C ARG A 135 -2.70 11.83 -10.77
N ASP A 136 -1.54 12.48 -10.76
CA ASP A 136 -0.60 12.51 -11.87
C ASP A 136 0.37 11.32 -11.89
N GLY A 137 0.23 10.39 -10.95
CA GLY A 137 1.08 9.22 -10.85
C GLY A 137 2.41 9.44 -10.15
N LYS A 138 2.64 10.61 -9.59
CA LYS A 138 3.89 10.91 -8.87
C LYS A 138 3.72 10.70 -7.38
N VAL A 139 4.76 10.15 -6.74
CA VAL A 139 4.75 9.94 -5.30
C VAL A 139 4.81 11.28 -4.59
N VAL A 140 3.85 11.52 -3.71
CA VAL A 140 3.75 12.77 -2.94
C VAL A 140 4.54 12.65 -1.64
N LYS A 141 4.36 11.54 -0.90
CA LYS A 141 4.94 11.42 0.43
C LYS A 141 4.94 9.98 0.92
N ARG A 142 5.90 9.66 1.80
CA ARG A 142 5.95 8.42 2.54
C ARG A 142 5.54 8.69 3.99
N PHE A 143 4.81 7.76 4.59
CA PHE A 143 4.40 7.84 6.00
C PHE A 143 4.90 6.64 6.77
N ALA A 144 5.38 6.88 7.99
CA ALA A 144 5.90 5.83 8.87
C ALA A 144 4.79 4.86 9.31
N PRO A 145 5.17 3.64 9.74
CA PRO A 145 4.18 2.69 10.26
C PRO A 145 3.32 3.24 11.39
N THR A 146 3.89 4.08 12.26
CA THR A 146 3.18 4.67 13.39
C THR A 146 2.12 5.69 12.99
N THR A 147 2.17 6.20 11.76
CA THR A 147 1.17 7.17 11.29
C THR A 147 -0.14 6.42 11.00
N LYS A 148 -1.16 6.70 11.78
CA LYS A 148 -2.46 6.03 11.61
C LYS A 148 -3.15 6.48 10.32
N PRO A 149 -3.92 5.61 9.66
CA PRO A 149 -4.62 5.98 8.43
C PRO A 149 -5.49 7.23 8.58
N GLU A 150 -6.15 7.40 9.71
CA GLU A 150 -6.99 8.57 9.97
C GLU A 150 -6.20 9.88 9.97
N ALA A 151 -4.91 9.82 10.27
CA ALA A 151 -4.06 11.01 10.27
C ALA A 151 -3.67 11.47 8.86
N LEU A 152 -4.00 10.67 7.84
CA LEU A 152 -3.67 10.99 6.45
C LEU A 152 -4.78 11.76 5.74
N THR A 153 -5.93 11.94 6.37
CA THR A 153 -7.12 12.47 5.68
C THR A 153 -6.90 13.86 5.09
N GLN A 154 -6.18 14.72 5.79
CA GLN A 154 -5.90 16.07 5.32
C GLN A 154 -5.13 16.07 4.01
N GLU A 155 -4.09 15.23 3.92
CA GLU A 155 -3.27 15.15 2.71
C GLU A 155 -4.00 14.47 1.58
N ILE A 156 -4.82 13.47 1.90
CA ILE A 156 -5.68 12.82 0.91
C ILE A 156 -6.66 13.83 0.32
N GLU A 157 -7.35 14.59 1.16
CA GLU A 157 -8.32 15.58 0.71
C GLU A 157 -7.67 16.64 -0.18
N ALA A 158 -6.45 17.04 0.13
CA ALA A 158 -5.72 18.00 -0.71
C ALA A 158 -5.49 17.47 -2.13
N LEU A 159 -5.29 16.16 -2.28
CA LEU A 159 -5.10 15.54 -3.59
C LEU A 159 -6.41 15.34 -4.36
N LEU A 160 -7.53 15.28 -3.65
CA LEU A 160 -8.82 14.99 -4.27
C LEU A 160 -9.57 16.23 -4.75
N LYS A 161 -9.06 17.40 -4.42
CA LYS A 161 -9.65 18.66 -4.86
C LYS A 161 -9.53 18.88 -6.36
#